data_7784241a15b6edc1944291b80199d7fe
#
_entry.id   7784241a15b6edc1944291b80199d7fe
#
_cell.length_a   1.000
_cell.length_b   1.000
_cell.length_c   1.000
_cell.angle_alpha   90.00
_cell.angle_beta   90.00
_cell.angle_gamma   90.00
#
_symmetry.space_group_name_H-M   'P 1'
#
loop_
_entity.id
_entity.type
_entity.pdbx_description
1 polymer ?
#
loop_
_entity_poly.entity_id
_entity_poly.type
_entity_poly.pdbx_seq_one_letter_code
_entity_poly.pdbx_strand_id
1 'polypeptide(L)'
;SSLLKAILGQVPHTGKLEFFLATGDKAQPTFGYVPQNPVFDRSDPISVLDLFVSCISQWPVFLPVPKALREKVIQCLARVHAEKLIDRRLGALSGGELQRVLLALALEPVPHILILDEPMSGVDIDGMKLLLDMLDEIRTKYDLSILMSTHDFTMLDPYVDKVLLLNDTIQAAGTPRVVLNSDAFREAFHLGQEWRAK
;
A
#
# COMPACT_ATOMS: atom_id res chain seq x y z
N SER A 1 0.98 2.98 -11.69
CA SER A 1 2.41 3.00 -11.26
C SER A 1 3.17 4.28 -11.58
N SER A 2 3.14 4.82 -12.83
CA SER A 2 3.95 6.00 -13.19
C SER A 2 3.63 7.24 -12.36
N LEU A 3 2.34 7.52 -12.13
CA LEU A 3 1.91 8.64 -11.30
C LEU A 3 2.41 8.48 -9.86
N LEU A 4 2.28 7.28 -9.27
CA LEU A 4 2.74 7.02 -7.91
C LEU A 4 4.26 7.22 -7.77
N LYS A 5 5.03 6.77 -8.77
CA LYS A 5 6.48 6.98 -8.81
C LYS A 5 6.85 8.45 -8.97
N ALA A 6 6.06 9.23 -9.73
CA ALA A 6 6.26 10.68 -9.85
C ALA A 6 5.99 11.38 -8.51
N ILE A 7 4.93 11.01 -7.80
CA ILE A 7 4.61 11.53 -6.46
C ILE A 7 5.75 11.23 -5.46
N LEU A 8 6.35 10.04 -5.56
CA LEU A 8 7.50 9.63 -4.74
C LEU A 8 8.83 10.28 -5.18
N GLY A 9 8.84 11.06 -6.28
CA GLY A 9 10.07 11.63 -6.83
C GLY A 9 11.03 10.61 -7.46
N GLN A 10 10.56 9.39 -7.75
CA GLN A 10 11.38 8.32 -8.33
C GLN A 10 11.52 8.42 -9.85
N VAL A 11 10.67 9.21 -10.51
CA VAL A 11 10.74 9.48 -11.94
C VAL A 11 10.60 10.99 -12.18
N PRO A 12 11.29 11.53 -13.20
CA PRO A 12 11.14 12.94 -13.55
C PRO A 12 9.72 13.22 -14.03
N HIS A 13 9.19 14.39 -13.67
CA HIS A 13 7.86 14.84 -14.08
C HIS A 13 7.89 16.36 -14.37
N THR A 14 6.89 16.83 -15.10
CA THR A 14 6.63 18.25 -15.31
C THR A 14 5.45 18.70 -14.45
N GLY A 15 5.38 20.01 -14.16
CA GLY A 15 4.33 20.55 -13.30
C GLY A 15 4.77 20.64 -11.84
N LYS A 16 3.79 20.84 -10.94
CA LYS A 16 4.02 21.01 -9.50
C LYS A 16 3.24 19.98 -8.73
N LEU A 17 3.89 19.38 -7.74
CA LEU A 17 3.25 18.61 -6.68
C LEU A 17 3.25 19.43 -5.40
N GLU A 18 2.09 19.69 -4.86
CA GLU A 18 1.92 20.46 -3.64
C GLU A 18 1.02 19.66 -2.68
N PHE A 19 1.42 19.63 -1.42
CA PHE A 19 0.69 18.93 -0.37
C PHE A 19 0.21 19.95 0.65
N PHE A 20 -1.02 19.76 1.13
CA PHE A 20 -1.66 20.66 2.07
C PHE A 20 -2.22 19.85 3.23
N LEU A 21 -2.09 20.38 4.44
CA LEU A 21 -2.82 19.89 5.60
C LEU A 21 -4.31 20.24 5.47
N ALA A 22 -5.15 19.60 6.29
CA ALA A 22 -6.57 19.96 6.38
C ALA A 22 -6.80 21.44 6.75
N THR A 23 -5.82 22.08 7.39
CA THR A 23 -5.81 23.51 7.72
C THR A 23 -5.60 24.42 6.50
N GLY A 24 -5.17 23.86 5.35
CA GLY A 24 -4.79 24.60 4.15
C GLY A 24 -3.32 25.00 4.06
N ASP A 25 -2.53 24.75 5.10
CA ASP A 25 -1.09 25.05 5.11
C ASP A 25 -0.33 24.07 4.24
N LYS A 26 0.72 24.55 3.55
CA LYS A 26 1.62 23.69 2.79
C LYS A 26 2.38 22.74 3.72
N ALA A 27 2.45 21.47 3.33
CA ALA A 27 3.15 20.43 4.06
C ALA A 27 4.21 19.74 3.22
N GLN A 28 5.20 19.17 3.88
CA GLN A 28 6.12 18.18 3.30
C GLN A 28 5.83 16.83 3.97
N PRO A 29 4.96 15.99 3.38
CA PRO A 29 4.59 14.73 3.98
C PRO A 29 5.73 13.72 3.90
N THR A 30 5.76 12.82 4.86
CA THR A 30 6.53 11.58 4.77
C THR A 30 5.70 10.51 4.07
N PHE A 31 6.37 9.65 3.29
CA PHE A 31 5.72 8.61 2.51
C PHE A 31 6.11 7.23 3.01
N GLY A 32 5.13 6.33 3.14
CA GLY A 32 5.32 4.90 3.13
C GLY A 32 4.98 4.36 1.74
N TYR A 33 5.75 3.42 1.23
CA TYR A 33 5.52 2.86 -0.10
C TYR A 33 5.57 1.34 -0.10
N VAL A 34 4.54 0.73 -0.65
CA VAL A 34 4.48 -0.71 -0.90
C VAL A 34 4.44 -0.91 -2.41
N PRO A 35 5.50 -1.46 -3.02
CA PRO A 35 5.57 -1.68 -4.46
C PRO A 35 4.71 -2.87 -4.91
N GLN A 36 4.34 -2.86 -6.18
CA GLN A 36 3.70 -3.98 -6.84
C GLN A 36 4.68 -5.16 -6.91
N ASN A 37 4.27 -6.35 -6.46
CA ASN A 37 4.96 -7.62 -6.64
C ASN A 37 6.49 -7.60 -6.38
N PRO A 38 6.96 -7.26 -5.18
CA PRO A 38 8.36 -7.45 -4.87
C PRO A 38 8.70 -8.94 -4.90
N VAL A 39 9.66 -9.30 -5.73
CA VAL A 39 10.07 -10.68 -5.91
C VAL A 39 11.24 -10.97 -4.98
N PHE A 40 11.06 -11.94 -4.08
CA PHE A 40 12.14 -12.51 -3.28
C PHE A 40 12.42 -13.93 -3.77
N ASP A 41 13.69 -14.28 -3.96
CA ASP A 41 14.05 -15.63 -4.33
C ASP A 41 13.72 -16.58 -3.17
N ARG A 42 13.12 -17.74 -3.52
CA ARG A 42 12.80 -18.78 -2.52
C ARG A 42 14.03 -19.37 -1.86
N SER A 43 15.17 -19.29 -2.53
CA SER A 43 16.46 -19.76 -2.02
C SER A 43 17.15 -18.77 -1.09
N ASP A 44 16.75 -17.49 -1.09
CA ASP A 44 17.35 -16.47 -0.23
C ASP A 44 17.13 -16.79 1.25
N PRO A 45 18.19 -16.80 2.06
CA PRO A 45 18.10 -17.12 3.48
C PRO A 45 17.53 -15.96 4.32
N ILE A 46 17.08 -14.87 3.69
CA ILE A 46 16.64 -13.64 4.36
C ILE A 46 15.32 -13.88 5.09
N SER A 47 15.30 -13.66 6.40
CA SER A 47 14.08 -13.68 7.21
C SER A 47 13.36 -12.32 7.21
N VAL A 48 12.11 -12.30 7.68
CA VAL A 48 11.35 -11.07 7.95
C VAL A 48 12.12 -10.17 8.93
N LEU A 49 12.71 -10.77 10.00
CA LEU A 49 13.53 -10.04 10.96
C LEU A 49 14.73 -9.36 10.29
N ASP A 50 15.45 -10.07 9.42
CA ASP A 50 16.62 -9.53 8.70
C ASP A 50 16.23 -8.35 7.81
N LEU A 51 15.11 -8.45 7.09
CA LEU A 51 14.57 -7.37 6.29
C LEU A 51 14.32 -6.12 7.13
N PHE A 52 13.60 -6.27 8.25
CA PHE A 52 13.31 -5.13 9.12
C PHE A 52 14.57 -4.53 9.70
N VAL A 53 15.48 -5.34 10.25
CA VAL A 53 16.74 -4.89 10.84
C VAL A 53 17.56 -4.07 9.83
N SER A 54 17.64 -4.53 8.58
CA SER A 54 18.38 -3.83 7.52
C SER A 54 17.74 -2.50 7.12
N CYS A 55 16.41 -2.38 7.22
CA CYS A 55 15.69 -1.18 6.81
C CYS A 55 15.54 -0.13 7.92
N ILE A 56 15.34 -0.56 9.18
CA ILE A 56 15.03 0.35 10.28
C ILE A 56 16.19 0.61 11.23
N SER A 57 17.32 -0.05 11.04
CA SER A 57 18.50 0.09 11.91
C SER A 57 19.80 0.05 11.12
N GLN A 58 20.90 0.42 11.79
CA GLN A 58 22.26 0.24 11.29
C GLN A 58 22.92 -1.01 11.89
N TRP A 59 22.15 -1.89 12.53
CA TRP A 59 22.68 -3.09 13.15
C TRP A 59 23.09 -4.10 12.08
N PRO A 60 24.32 -4.68 12.17
CA PRO A 60 24.77 -5.66 11.20
C PRO A 60 23.94 -6.95 11.28
N VAL A 61 23.32 -7.35 10.18
CA VAL A 61 22.41 -8.51 10.12
C VAL A 61 23.08 -9.86 10.39
N PHE A 62 24.42 -9.94 10.30
CA PHE A 62 25.20 -11.14 10.62
C PHE A 62 25.49 -11.30 12.12
N LEU A 63 25.15 -10.32 12.95
CA LEU A 63 25.25 -10.40 14.40
C LEU A 63 23.90 -10.78 15.02
N PRO A 64 23.89 -11.43 16.19
CA PRO A 64 22.65 -11.70 16.91
C PRO A 64 21.87 -10.41 17.16
N VAL A 65 20.60 -10.39 16.74
CA VAL A 65 19.76 -9.19 16.86
C VAL A 65 19.45 -8.90 18.33
N PRO A 66 19.71 -7.68 18.83
CA PRO A 66 19.38 -7.29 20.19
C PRO A 66 17.90 -7.47 20.51
N LYS A 67 17.58 -7.90 21.74
CA LYS A 67 16.19 -8.14 22.18
C LYS A 67 15.28 -6.94 21.95
N ALA A 68 15.74 -5.74 22.29
CA ALA A 68 14.98 -4.50 22.09
C ALA A 68 14.64 -4.23 20.60
N LEU A 69 15.58 -4.52 19.69
CA LEU A 69 15.33 -4.35 18.25
C LEU A 69 14.35 -5.40 17.73
N ARG A 70 14.46 -6.64 18.18
CA ARG A 70 13.50 -7.70 17.87
C ARG A 70 12.09 -7.36 18.38
N GLU A 71 11.96 -6.84 19.58
CA GLU A 71 10.69 -6.39 20.16
C GLU A 71 10.09 -5.24 19.33
N LYS A 72 10.92 -4.30 18.87
CA LYS A 72 10.47 -3.24 17.95
C LYS A 72 9.90 -3.80 16.65
N VAL A 73 10.56 -4.78 16.04
CA VAL A 73 10.07 -5.44 14.81
C VAL A 73 8.75 -6.16 15.07
N ILE A 74 8.60 -6.85 16.20
CA ILE A 74 7.33 -7.48 16.58
C ILE A 74 6.21 -6.43 16.68
N GLN A 75 6.47 -5.27 17.29
CA GLN A 75 5.48 -4.18 17.36
C GLN A 75 5.10 -3.62 15.97
N CYS A 76 6.06 -3.52 15.04
CA CYS A 76 5.75 -3.13 13.66
C CYS A 76 4.84 -4.17 12.99
N LEU A 77 5.16 -5.45 13.10
CA LEU A 77 4.39 -6.55 12.53
C LEU A 77 2.99 -6.68 13.17
N ALA A 78 2.86 -6.34 14.45
CA ALA A 78 1.58 -6.38 15.17
C ALA A 78 0.55 -5.38 14.60
N ARG A 79 1.00 -4.31 13.94
CA ARG A 79 0.10 -3.32 13.29
C ARG A 79 -0.72 -3.94 12.14
N VAL A 80 -0.25 -5.07 11.62
CA VAL A 80 -0.82 -5.77 10.45
C VAL A 80 -1.10 -7.25 10.72
N HIS A 81 -1.15 -7.65 11.99
CA HIS A 81 -1.38 -9.04 12.42
C HIS A 81 -0.40 -10.06 11.81
N ALA A 82 0.89 -9.69 11.73
CA ALA A 82 1.95 -10.49 11.09
C ALA A 82 3.09 -10.90 12.06
N GLU A 83 2.91 -10.81 13.37
CA GLU A 83 3.96 -11.06 14.39
C GLU A 83 4.56 -12.45 14.28
N LYS A 84 3.73 -13.43 13.94
CA LYS A 84 4.13 -14.85 13.81
C LYS A 84 5.06 -15.10 12.62
N LEU A 85 5.21 -14.11 11.73
CA LEU A 85 6.03 -14.23 10.53
C LEU A 85 7.48 -13.82 10.75
N ILE A 86 7.83 -13.24 11.90
CA ILE A 86 9.13 -12.60 12.17
C ILE A 86 10.34 -13.49 11.83
N ASP A 87 10.26 -14.79 12.09
CA ASP A 87 11.36 -15.73 11.84
C ASP A 87 11.20 -16.50 10.50
N ARG A 88 10.15 -16.22 9.74
CA ARG A 88 9.94 -16.87 8.45
C ARG A 88 10.82 -16.25 7.36
N ARG A 89 11.27 -17.07 6.41
CA ARG A 89 11.98 -16.60 5.21
C ARG A 89 11.01 -15.86 4.29
N LEU A 90 11.46 -14.76 3.68
CA LEU A 90 10.63 -13.96 2.77
C LEU A 90 10.12 -14.78 1.58
N GLY A 91 11.00 -15.60 0.96
CA GLY A 91 10.62 -16.45 -0.15
C GLY A 91 9.67 -17.62 0.19
N ALA A 92 9.42 -17.88 1.49
CA ALA A 92 8.47 -18.89 1.96
C ALA A 92 7.10 -18.31 2.36
N LEU A 93 6.92 -16.99 2.25
CA LEU A 93 5.65 -16.32 2.55
C LEU A 93 4.68 -16.49 1.38
N SER A 94 3.39 -16.60 1.70
CA SER A 94 2.33 -16.41 0.70
C SER A 94 2.27 -14.94 0.26
N GLY A 95 1.63 -14.65 -0.89
CA GLY A 95 1.49 -13.29 -1.38
C GLY A 95 0.89 -12.34 -0.34
N GLY A 96 -0.20 -12.74 0.32
CA GLY A 96 -0.84 -11.93 1.35
C GLY A 96 -0.01 -11.79 2.64
N GLU A 97 0.78 -12.80 3.03
CA GLU A 97 1.73 -12.68 4.15
C GLU A 97 2.84 -11.69 3.82
N LEU A 98 3.42 -11.78 2.62
CA LEU A 98 4.46 -10.85 2.16
C LEU A 98 3.91 -9.42 2.09
N GLN A 99 2.70 -9.26 1.55
CA GLN A 99 2.03 -7.94 1.48
C GLN A 99 1.88 -7.31 2.86
N ARG A 100 1.44 -8.07 3.88
CA ARG A 100 1.35 -7.56 5.26
C ARG A 100 2.73 -7.19 5.83
N VAL A 101 3.76 -7.99 5.58
CA VAL A 101 5.13 -7.69 6.01
C VAL A 101 5.63 -6.38 5.41
N LEU A 102 5.41 -6.16 4.11
CA LEU A 102 5.82 -4.93 3.43
C LEU A 102 5.00 -3.72 3.89
N LEU A 103 3.71 -3.92 4.16
CA LEU A 103 2.86 -2.88 4.74
C LEU A 103 3.35 -2.48 6.13
N ALA A 104 3.70 -3.45 6.99
CA ALA A 104 4.29 -3.16 8.30
C ALA A 104 5.59 -2.36 8.21
N LEU A 105 6.43 -2.67 7.22
CA LEU A 105 7.67 -1.94 6.96
C LEU A 105 7.41 -0.52 6.47
N ALA A 106 6.45 -0.33 5.55
CA ALA A 106 6.06 0.97 5.03
C ALA A 106 5.41 1.89 6.10
N LEU A 107 4.94 1.31 7.21
CA LEU A 107 4.42 2.01 8.38
C LEU A 107 5.48 2.34 9.43
N GLU A 108 6.77 2.14 9.16
CA GLU A 108 7.85 2.43 10.13
C GLU A 108 8.94 3.34 9.52
N PRO A 109 9.03 4.60 9.95
CA PRO A 109 8.10 5.30 10.86
C PRO A 109 6.73 5.51 10.24
N VAL A 110 5.69 5.71 11.06
CA VAL A 110 4.33 5.97 10.55
C VAL A 110 4.36 7.20 9.61
N PRO A 111 3.98 7.04 8.33
CA PRO A 111 4.03 8.12 7.36
C PRO A 111 2.78 8.99 7.43
N HIS A 112 2.81 10.17 6.78
CA HIS A 112 1.61 10.98 6.55
C HIS A 112 0.77 10.42 5.38
N ILE A 113 1.45 9.85 4.38
CA ILE A 113 0.80 9.29 3.19
C ILE A 113 1.35 7.88 2.94
N LEU A 114 0.48 6.89 2.91
CA LEU A 114 0.81 5.53 2.53
C LEU A 114 0.43 5.31 1.06
N ILE A 115 1.41 4.93 0.24
CA ILE A 115 1.23 4.67 -1.19
C ILE A 115 1.32 3.17 -1.43
N LEU A 116 0.30 2.61 -2.06
CA LEU A 116 0.18 1.19 -2.37
C LEU A 116 0.02 1.00 -3.88
N ASP A 117 0.95 0.30 -4.50
CA ASP A 117 0.90 0.03 -5.94
C ASP A 117 0.36 -1.38 -6.18
N GLU A 118 -0.90 -1.48 -6.61
CA GLU A 118 -1.65 -2.73 -6.85
C GLU A 118 -1.58 -3.76 -5.69
N PRO A 119 -1.91 -3.38 -4.45
CA PRO A 119 -1.70 -4.24 -3.28
C PRO A 119 -2.60 -5.48 -3.26
N MET A 120 -3.64 -5.54 -4.09
CA MET A 120 -4.57 -6.67 -4.18
C MET A 120 -4.23 -7.65 -5.30
N SER A 121 -3.16 -7.39 -6.08
CA SER A 121 -2.77 -8.26 -7.20
C SER A 121 -2.39 -9.67 -6.72
N GLY A 122 -3.08 -10.68 -7.25
CA GLY A 122 -2.85 -12.08 -6.89
C GLY A 122 -3.38 -12.51 -5.52
N VAL A 123 -4.24 -11.70 -4.91
CA VAL A 123 -4.94 -12.00 -3.65
C VAL A 123 -6.35 -12.49 -3.97
N ASP A 124 -6.85 -13.48 -3.26
CA ASP A 124 -8.22 -13.95 -3.38
C ASP A 124 -9.23 -12.98 -2.74
N ILE A 125 -10.52 -13.19 -2.97
CA ILE A 125 -11.59 -12.27 -2.53
C ILE A 125 -11.58 -12.08 -1.01
N ASP A 126 -11.40 -13.15 -0.24
CA ASP A 126 -11.38 -13.08 1.22
C ASP A 126 -10.14 -12.33 1.72
N GLY A 127 -8.99 -12.56 1.08
CA GLY A 127 -7.76 -11.83 1.36
C GLY A 127 -7.83 -10.35 0.99
N MET A 128 -8.51 -9.99 -0.12
CA MET A 128 -8.76 -8.60 -0.49
C MET A 128 -9.58 -7.88 0.56
N LYS A 129 -10.67 -8.49 1.02
CA LYS A 129 -11.50 -7.92 2.09
C LYS A 129 -10.69 -7.71 3.36
N LEU A 130 -9.94 -8.72 3.79
CA LEU A 130 -9.09 -8.61 4.97
C LEU A 130 -8.06 -7.47 4.85
N LEU A 131 -7.47 -7.29 3.66
CA LEU A 131 -6.53 -6.20 3.41
C LEU A 131 -7.22 -4.83 3.49
N LEU A 132 -8.39 -4.68 2.89
CA LEU A 132 -9.14 -3.42 2.90
C LEU A 132 -9.61 -3.06 4.32
N ASP A 133 -10.14 -4.03 5.09
CA ASP A 133 -10.52 -3.84 6.49
C ASP A 133 -9.31 -3.39 7.34
N MET A 134 -8.15 -4.01 7.13
CA MET A 134 -6.91 -3.65 7.81
C MET A 134 -6.41 -2.25 7.42
N LEU A 135 -6.50 -1.88 6.13
CA LEU A 135 -6.11 -0.55 5.67
C LEU A 135 -7.02 0.53 6.27
N ASP A 136 -8.32 0.29 6.40
CA ASP A 136 -9.26 1.22 7.02
C ASP A 136 -8.99 1.38 8.53
N GLU A 137 -8.67 0.28 9.23
CA GLU A 137 -8.23 0.33 10.63
C GLU A 137 -6.94 1.18 10.79
N ILE A 138 -5.93 0.92 9.95
CA ILE A 138 -4.65 1.65 9.98
C ILE A 138 -4.87 3.13 9.68
N ARG A 139 -5.65 3.46 8.65
CA ARG A 139 -5.98 4.83 8.26
C ARG A 139 -6.59 5.60 9.43
N THR A 140 -7.58 4.99 10.07
CA THR A 140 -8.29 5.62 11.20
C THR A 140 -7.41 5.75 12.43
N LYS A 141 -6.66 4.69 12.77
CA LYS A 141 -5.82 4.65 13.98
C LYS A 141 -4.64 5.61 13.94
N TYR A 142 -4.05 5.80 12.77
CA TYR A 142 -2.84 6.61 12.60
C TYR A 142 -3.08 7.95 11.90
N ASP A 143 -4.34 8.27 11.57
CA ASP A 143 -4.75 9.51 10.88
C ASP A 143 -3.90 9.78 9.64
N LEU A 144 -3.73 8.76 8.80
CA LEU A 144 -2.93 8.86 7.59
C LEU A 144 -3.80 8.82 6.33
N SER A 145 -3.29 9.42 5.26
CA SER A 145 -3.91 9.32 3.93
C SER A 145 -3.39 8.10 3.19
N ILE A 146 -4.27 7.34 2.53
CA ILE A 146 -3.90 6.20 1.69
C ILE A 146 -4.15 6.54 0.23
N LEU A 147 -3.13 6.35 -0.61
CA LEU A 147 -3.23 6.44 -2.07
C LEU A 147 -2.91 5.06 -2.66
N MET A 148 -3.89 4.45 -3.29
CA MET A 148 -3.77 3.10 -3.84
C MET A 148 -4.06 3.07 -5.33
N SER A 149 -3.22 2.38 -6.11
CA SER A 149 -3.58 1.98 -7.48
C SER A 149 -4.18 0.58 -7.47
N THR A 150 -5.20 0.38 -8.29
CA THR A 150 -5.79 -0.95 -8.50
C THR A 150 -6.51 -1.01 -9.84
N HIS A 151 -6.60 -2.19 -10.40
CA HIS A 151 -7.49 -2.52 -11.52
C HIS A 151 -8.69 -3.37 -11.07
N ASP A 152 -8.75 -3.76 -9.80
CA ASP A 152 -9.92 -4.40 -9.19
C ASP A 152 -10.74 -3.37 -8.41
N PHE A 153 -11.94 -3.13 -8.86
CA PHE A 153 -12.85 -2.11 -8.31
C PHE A 153 -14.10 -2.71 -7.63
N THR A 154 -14.19 -4.04 -7.57
CA THR A 154 -15.42 -4.72 -7.14
C THR A 154 -15.79 -4.49 -5.68
N MET A 155 -14.80 -4.19 -4.83
CA MET A 155 -14.97 -4.04 -3.38
C MET A 155 -14.58 -2.66 -2.84
N LEU A 156 -14.33 -1.67 -3.70
CA LEU A 156 -13.77 -0.38 -3.27
C LEU A 156 -14.79 0.56 -2.61
N ASP A 157 -16.06 0.50 -3.03
CA ASP A 157 -17.08 1.51 -2.67
C ASP A 157 -17.15 1.82 -1.16
N PRO A 158 -17.14 0.84 -0.23
CA PRO A 158 -17.22 1.14 1.19
C PRO A 158 -15.91 1.63 1.83
N TYR A 159 -14.76 1.53 1.15
CA TYR A 159 -13.43 1.76 1.73
C TYR A 159 -12.73 3.03 1.23
N VAL A 160 -13.17 3.61 0.10
CA VAL A 160 -12.47 4.74 -0.51
C VAL A 160 -13.34 5.98 -0.60
N ASP A 161 -12.76 7.13 -0.25
CA ASP A 161 -13.45 8.41 -0.29
C ASP A 161 -13.51 8.99 -1.71
N LYS A 162 -12.45 8.77 -2.51
CA LYS A 162 -12.30 9.31 -3.87
C LYS A 162 -11.65 8.33 -4.81
N VAL A 163 -12.07 8.37 -6.06
CA VAL A 163 -11.51 7.58 -7.17
C VAL A 163 -11.06 8.55 -8.26
N LEU A 164 -9.89 8.26 -8.83
CA LEU A 164 -9.37 8.88 -10.04
C LEU A 164 -9.25 7.81 -11.11
N LEU A 165 -10.00 7.95 -12.21
CA LEU A 165 -9.85 7.11 -13.39
C LEU A 165 -8.76 7.71 -14.27
N LEU A 166 -7.69 6.95 -14.47
CA LEU A 166 -6.55 7.34 -15.27
C LEU A 166 -6.43 6.44 -16.52
N ASN A 167 -6.34 7.09 -17.68
CA ASN A 167 -5.96 6.47 -18.94
C ASN A 167 -5.20 7.55 -19.73
N ASP A 168 -3.87 7.57 -19.64
CA ASP A 168 -2.96 8.64 -20.06
C ASP A 168 -3.23 9.99 -19.39
N THR A 169 -4.50 10.38 -19.31
CA THR A 169 -4.99 11.58 -18.62
C THR A 169 -6.07 11.21 -17.60
N ILE A 170 -6.48 12.16 -16.76
CA ILE A 170 -7.63 11.97 -15.85
C ILE A 170 -8.90 11.95 -16.69
N GLN A 171 -9.58 10.80 -16.76
CA GLN A 171 -10.83 10.60 -17.47
C GLN A 171 -12.04 10.92 -16.59
N ALA A 172 -11.97 10.60 -15.31
CA ALA A 172 -13.00 10.92 -14.33
C ALA A 172 -12.39 11.04 -12.93
N ALA A 173 -13.01 11.86 -12.08
CA ALA A 173 -12.63 12.03 -10.68
C ALA A 173 -13.87 12.28 -9.83
N GLY A 174 -13.94 11.70 -8.65
CA GLY A 174 -15.08 11.87 -7.75
C GLY A 174 -15.20 10.77 -6.71
N THR A 175 -16.39 10.63 -6.11
CA THR A 175 -16.69 9.50 -5.25
C THR A 175 -16.74 8.20 -6.06
N PRO A 176 -16.51 7.02 -5.41
CA PRO A 176 -16.58 5.73 -6.10
C PRO A 176 -17.84 5.58 -6.94
N ARG A 177 -19.00 5.88 -6.35
CA ARG A 177 -20.29 5.75 -7.01
C ARG A 177 -20.43 6.61 -8.27
N VAL A 178 -19.84 7.81 -8.28
CA VAL A 178 -19.87 8.71 -9.45
C VAL A 178 -18.95 8.18 -10.55
N VAL A 179 -17.71 7.84 -10.19
CA VAL A 179 -16.69 7.42 -11.18
C VAL A 179 -17.01 6.05 -11.76
N LEU A 180 -17.33 5.06 -10.90
CA LEU A 180 -17.60 3.69 -11.34
C LEU A 180 -18.86 3.56 -12.22
N ASN A 181 -19.81 4.50 -12.13
CA ASN A 181 -21.00 4.52 -12.99
C ASN A 181 -20.88 5.50 -14.18
N SER A 182 -19.72 6.13 -14.41
CA SER A 182 -19.49 7.04 -15.52
C SER A 182 -19.33 6.32 -16.86
N ASP A 183 -19.63 7.03 -17.97
CA ASP A 183 -19.38 6.51 -19.31
C ASP A 183 -17.88 6.27 -19.55
N ALA A 184 -17.03 7.18 -19.07
CA ALA A 184 -15.59 7.04 -19.15
C ALA A 184 -15.09 5.74 -18.51
N PHE A 185 -15.68 5.33 -17.37
CA PHE A 185 -15.33 4.08 -16.71
C PHE A 185 -15.76 2.86 -17.54
N ARG A 186 -16.99 2.88 -18.08
CA ARG A 186 -17.50 1.81 -18.97
C ARG A 186 -16.62 1.64 -20.21
N GLU A 187 -16.22 2.73 -20.83
CA GLU A 187 -15.32 2.72 -22.00
C GLU A 187 -13.94 2.17 -21.64
N ALA A 188 -13.34 2.65 -20.55
CA ALA A 188 -11.99 2.24 -20.14
C ALA A 188 -11.89 0.74 -19.81
N PHE A 189 -12.95 0.14 -19.30
CA PHE A 189 -12.99 -1.28 -18.91
C PHE A 189 -13.81 -2.15 -19.88
N HIS A 190 -14.23 -1.61 -21.02
CA HIS A 190 -15.04 -2.32 -22.04
C HIS A 190 -16.29 -2.98 -21.46
N LEU A 191 -16.97 -2.30 -20.53
CA LEU A 191 -18.16 -2.81 -19.84
C LEU A 191 -19.42 -2.47 -20.64
N GLY A 192 -20.39 -3.41 -20.69
CA GLY A 192 -21.68 -3.19 -21.34
C GLY A 192 -22.51 -2.10 -20.65
N GLN A 193 -23.51 -1.56 -21.37
CA GLN A 193 -24.41 -0.51 -20.83
C GLN A 193 -25.21 -0.94 -19.59
N GLU A 194 -25.35 -2.26 -19.36
CA GLU A 194 -26.08 -2.81 -18.23
C GLU A 194 -25.25 -2.86 -16.93
N TRP A 195 -23.93 -2.60 -17.04
CA TRP A 195 -23.05 -2.64 -15.87
C TRP A 195 -23.35 -1.49 -14.90
N ARG A 196 -23.54 -1.81 -13.63
CA ARG A 196 -23.67 -0.86 -12.52
C ARG A 196 -22.84 -1.34 -11.36
N ALA A 197 -22.08 -0.44 -10.76
CA ALA A 197 -21.43 -0.70 -9.48
C ALA A 197 -22.51 -0.96 -8.41
N LYS A 198 -22.36 -2.04 -7.65
CA LYS A 198 -23.29 -2.42 -6.58
C LYS A 198 -23.01 -1.61 -5.32
#